data_0774332b760593c06cf739b09beeff2c
#
_entry.id   0774332b760593c06cf739b09beeff2c
#
_cell.length_a   1.000
_cell.length_b   1.000
_cell.length_c   1.000
_cell.angle_alpha   90.00
_cell.angle_beta   90.00
_cell.angle_gamma   90.00
#
_symmetry.space_group_name_H-M   'P 1'
#
loop_
_entity.id
_entity.type
_entity.pdbx_description
1 polymer ?
#
loop_
_entity_poly.entity_id
_entity_poly.type
_entity_poly.pdbx_seq_one_letter_code
_entity_poly.pdbx_strand_id
1 'polypeptide(L)'
;VQRGSRFIPQNSRWYEDLVPRESPSGGVVELNSVLLDEDLNHVDERYLEFSRASSFMRGGGMLVGTIVLSILGFLLIPALIESGSGFFTRNPVLGALTCVIIFACLVGALVLMLYDFLLPRDMPVRFNRRTQKVYFYECQTYKRRITAWHKVVKVYDWNCIEAEIARIAGYTGKAYVVRHQLILVVCKPGTNEVIDRLLLKGLDPTVATLYQLWAYIRLFMKDGTGNLPKLEARPQEQGFAYSLFNYMPYLSPTETGRRFRQKMQWVDYLLAIMMVWLFWIWLPLGFCHYVASQCAPDPKWPADIDAESRSL
;
A
#
# COMPACT_ATOMS: atom_id res chain seq x y z
N VAL A 1 9.50 -28.06 -11.87
CA VAL A 1 9.44 -27.20 -10.67
C VAL A 1 10.80 -26.50 -10.56
N GLN A 2 10.82 -25.19 -10.76
CA GLN A 2 12.03 -24.38 -10.64
C GLN A 2 12.49 -24.42 -9.18
N ARG A 3 13.69 -24.92 -8.90
CA ARG A 3 14.19 -25.08 -7.52
C ARG A 3 14.78 -23.82 -6.91
N GLY A 4 14.77 -22.69 -7.61
CA GLY A 4 15.30 -21.39 -7.18
C GLY A 4 14.99 -20.28 -8.15
N SER A 5 15.16 -19.03 -7.73
CA SER A 5 15.01 -17.86 -8.58
C SER A 5 16.12 -17.79 -9.64
N ARG A 6 15.77 -17.28 -10.82
CA ARG A 6 16.75 -16.92 -11.85
C ARG A 6 17.52 -15.65 -11.51
N PHE A 7 17.04 -14.85 -10.55
CA PHE A 7 17.64 -13.56 -10.17
C PHE A 7 18.70 -13.70 -9.07
N ILE A 8 19.82 -12.96 -9.21
CA ILE A 8 20.95 -13.00 -8.30
C ILE A 8 21.21 -11.59 -7.74
N PRO A 9 21.19 -11.39 -6.40
CA PRO A 9 20.89 -12.36 -5.36
C PRO A 9 19.41 -12.73 -5.31
N GLN A 10 19.08 -13.94 -4.88
CA GLN A 10 17.70 -14.36 -4.69
C GLN A 10 17.05 -13.59 -3.53
N ASN A 11 15.76 -13.26 -3.68
CA ASN A 11 14.97 -12.65 -2.61
C ASN A 11 14.72 -13.65 -1.47
N SER A 12 14.94 -13.25 -0.23
CA SER A 12 14.73 -14.10 0.95
C SER A 12 13.27 -14.58 1.12
N ARG A 13 12.31 -13.85 0.54
CA ARG A 13 10.88 -14.16 0.55
C ARG A 13 10.39 -14.67 -0.80
N TRP A 14 11.29 -15.05 -1.69
CA TRP A 14 10.97 -15.52 -3.02
C TRP A 14 9.97 -16.70 -2.98
N TYR A 15 8.99 -16.63 -3.86
CA TYR A 15 8.01 -17.68 -4.07
C TYR A 15 8.12 -18.24 -5.50
N GLU A 16 8.09 -17.36 -6.50
CA GLU A 16 8.14 -17.74 -7.90
C GLU A 16 8.60 -16.58 -8.78
N ASP A 17 9.32 -16.88 -9.87
CA ASP A 17 9.63 -15.92 -10.92
C ASP A 17 8.51 -15.90 -11.95
N LEU A 18 8.02 -14.72 -12.29
CA LEU A 18 7.00 -14.59 -13.31
C LEU A 18 7.56 -14.79 -14.71
N VAL A 19 6.65 -15.01 -15.66
CA VAL A 19 7.00 -15.18 -17.06
C VAL A 19 7.84 -14.00 -17.54
N PRO A 20 8.98 -14.25 -18.24
CA PRO A 20 9.83 -13.20 -18.76
C PRO A 20 9.07 -12.19 -19.60
N ARG A 21 9.49 -10.95 -19.53
CA ARG A 21 8.90 -9.84 -20.28
C ARG A 21 8.74 -10.15 -21.78
N GLU A 22 9.74 -10.75 -22.40
CA GLU A 22 9.79 -11.03 -23.85
C GLU A 22 9.12 -12.33 -24.26
N SER A 23 8.66 -13.13 -23.31
CA SER A 23 8.06 -14.42 -23.66
C SER A 23 6.82 -14.23 -24.52
N PRO A 24 6.74 -14.87 -25.68
CA PRO A 24 5.51 -14.88 -26.46
C PRO A 24 4.46 -15.61 -25.64
N SER A 25 3.39 -14.89 -25.28
CA SER A 25 2.14 -15.43 -24.72
C SER A 25 2.32 -16.70 -23.88
N GLY A 26 2.89 -16.58 -22.71
CA GLY A 26 2.78 -17.66 -21.71
C GLY A 26 1.33 -17.72 -21.25
N GLY A 27 0.59 -18.73 -21.68
CA GLY A 27 -0.77 -19.06 -21.27
C GLY A 27 -1.77 -17.93 -21.46
N VAL A 28 -2.91 -18.21 -22.02
CA VAL A 28 -4.05 -17.29 -22.06
C VAL A 28 -4.46 -17.06 -20.61
N VAL A 29 -3.84 -16.09 -19.95
CA VAL A 29 -4.36 -15.58 -18.69
C VAL A 29 -5.61 -14.80 -19.07
N GLU A 30 -6.79 -15.35 -18.80
CA GLU A 30 -8.03 -14.60 -18.91
C GLU A 30 -7.88 -13.33 -18.06
N LEU A 31 -7.69 -12.20 -18.73
CA LEU A 31 -7.58 -10.92 -18.07
C LEU A 31 -8.96 -10.53 -17.55
N ASN A 32 -9.15 -10.68 -16.26
CA ASN A 32 -10.35 -10.23 -15.60
C ASN A 32 -10.19 -8.73 -15.22
N SER A 33 -10.83 -7.84 -15.97
CA SER A 33 -10.78 -6.39 -15.77
C SER A 33 -11.08 -5.98 -14.34
N VAL A 34 -11.98 -6.69 -13.72
CA VAL A 34 -12.50 -6.42 -12.39
C VAL A 34 -11.45 -6.51 -11.27
N LEU A 35 -10.42 -7.33 -11.44
CA LEU A 35 -9.35 -7.49 -10.43
C LEU A 35 -8.26 -6.41 -10.57
N LEU A 36 -8.23 -5.72 -11.70
CA LEU A 36 -7.19 -4.73 -12.03
C LEU A 36 -7.64 -3.28 -11.81
N ASP A 37 -8.96 -3.02 -11.83
CA ASP A 37 -9.53 -1.66 -11.75
C ASP A 37 -9.22 -0.94 -10.43
N GLU A 38 -9.04 -1.68 -9.33
CA GLU A 38 -8.87 -1.09 -8.00
C GLU A 38 -7.60 -0.25 -7.84
N ASP A 39 -6.55 -0.61 -8.54
CA ASP A 39 -5.24 0.02 -8.43
C ASP A 39 -4.89 0.89 -9.65
N LEU A 40 -5.80 1.04 -10.62
CA LEU A 40 -5.54 1.80 -11.83
C LEU A 40 -5.79 3.30 -11.60
N ASN A 41 -4.76 4.13 -11.78
CA ASN A 41 -4.88 5.59 -11.76
C ASN A 41 -5.16 6.18 -13.14
N HIS A 42 -4.48 5.67 -14.17
CA HIS A 42 -4.61 6.17 -15.53
C HIS A 42 -4.22 5.11 -16.57
N VAL A 43 -4.91 5.10 -17.69
CA VAL A 43 -4.54 4.30 -18.87
C VAL A 43 -4.92 5.04 -20.14
N ASP A 44 -3.96 5.20 -21.02
CA ASP A 44 -4.14 5.69 -22.39
C ASP A 44 -3.15 4.96 -23.33
N GLU A 45 -3.09 5.36 -24.61
CA GLU A 45 -2.18 4.77 -25.59
C GLU A 45 -0.70 5.05 -25.31
N ARG A 46 -0.39 6.00 -24.43
CA ARG A 46 0.96 6.48 -24.15
C ARG A 46 1.54 5.89 -22.89
N TYR A 47 0.77 5.95 -21.79
CA TYR A 47 1.23 5.46 -20.50
C TYR A 47 0.11 4.84 -19.67
N LEU A 48 0.52 3.96 -18.82
CA LEU A 48 -0.27 3.26 -17.84
C LEU A 48 0.24 3.62 -16.45
N GLU A 49 -0.65 3.98 -15.53
CA GLU A 49 -0.26 4.33 -14.15
C GLU A 49 -1.04 3.53 -13.13
N PHE A 50 -0.32 2.80 -12.28
CA PHE A 50 -0.89 2.06 -11.17
C PHE A 50 -0.62 2.75 -9.84
N SER A 51 -1.65 2.75 -8.98
CA SER A 51 -1.58 3.12 -7.58
C SER A 51 -0.93 2.02 -6.76
N ARG A 52 -0.15 2.41 -5.75
CA ARG A 52 0.30 1.52 -4.69
C ARG A 52 -0.33 1.86 -3.34
N ALA A 53 -1.36 2.68 -3.32
CA ALA A 53 -2.04 3.11 -2.10
C ALA A 53 -2.60 1.92 -1.30
N SER A 54 -3.09 0.87 -1.97
CA SER A 54 -3.56 -0.37 -1.36
C SER A 54 -2.48 -1.16 -0.63
N SER A 55 -1.21 -0.91 -0.94
CA SER A 55 -0.06 -1.57 -0.30
C SER A 55 0.29 -0.97 1.06
N PHE A 56 -0.32 0.15 1.44
CA PHE A 56 -0.02 0.88 2.68
C PHE A 56 -1.29 1.06 3.51
N MET A 57 -1.22 0.64 4.79
CA MET A 57 -2.31 0.88 5.73
C MET A 57 -2.22 2.34 6.21
N ARG A 58 -3.24 3.14 5.89
CA ARG A 58 -3.34 4.54 6.31
C ARG A 58 -4.40 4.71 7.40
N GLY A 59 -4.17 5.67 8.31
CA GLY A 59 -5.07 5.95 9.44
C GLY A 59 -4.85 5.05 10.65
N GLY A 60 -4.08 3.99 10.53
CA GLY A 60 -3.76 3.10 11.66
C GLY A 60 -2.91 3.79 12.72
N GLY A 61 -1.89 4.52 12.30
CA GLY A 61 -1.03 5.32 13.20
C GLY A 61 -1.82 6.40 13.92
N MET A 62 -2.71 7.10 13.20
CA MET A 62 -3.61 8.09 13.79
C MET A 62 -4.56 7.47 14.82
N LEU A 63 -5.16 6.30 14.52
CA LEU A 63 -6.05 5.62 15.46
C LEU A 63 -5.30 5.23 16.73
N VAL A 64 -4.16 4.56 16.62
CA VAL A 64 -3.34 4.16 17.78
C VAL A 64 -2.88 5.39 18.56
N GLY A 65 -2.38 6.41 17.88
CA GLY A 65 -1.98 7.66 18.51
C GLY A 65 -3.13 8.31 19.29
N THR A 66 -4.31 8.38 18.72
CA THR A 66 -5.50 8.94 19.38
C THR A 66 -5.91 8.13 20.61
N ILE A 67 -5.89 6.80 20.53
CA ILE A 67 -6.17 5.91 21.68
C ILE A 67 -5.15 6.16 22.81
N VAL A 68 -3.86 6.19 22.48
CA VAL A 68 -2.80 6.43 23.47
C VAL A 68 -2.98 7.79 24.13
N LEU A 69 -3.22 8.86 23.36
CA LEU A 69 -3.46 10.20 23.89
C LEU A 69 -4.72 10.25 24.76
N SER A 70 -5.78 9.54 24.40
CA SER A 70 -7.00 9.46 25.18
C SER A 70 -6.77 8.75 26.52
N ILE A 71 -6.06 7.63 26.53
CA ILE A 71 -5.70 6.92 27.76
C ILE A 71 -4.84 7.81 28.69
N LEU A 72 -3.84 8.47 28.14
CA LEU A 72 -3.00 9.38 28.89
C LEU A 72 -3.79 10.57 29.44
N GLY A 73 -4.59 11.21 28.61
CA GLY A 73 -5.32 12.44 28.97
C GLY A 73 -6.49 12.21 29.93
N PHE A 74 -7.27 11.13 29.73
CA PHE A 74 -8.49 10.90 30.51
C PHE A 74 -8.32 9.97 31.72
N LEU A 75 -7.32 9.10 31.70
CA LEU A 75 -7.12 8.14 32.78
C LEU A 75 -5.85 8.38 33.58
N LEU A 76 -4.70 8.43 32.92
CA LEU A 76 -3.42 8.40 33.61
C LEU A 76 -3.06 9.77 34.26
N ILE A 77 -3.18 10.85 33.50
CA ILE A 77 -2.84 12.20 34.00
C ILE A 77 -3.77 12.63 35.16
N PRO A 78 -5.10 12.51 35.07
CA PRO A 78 -5.99 12.78 36.18
C PRO A 78 -5.68 11.94 37.43
N ALA A 79 -5.44 10.63 37.27
CA ALA A 79 -5.08 9.77 38.40
C ALA A 79 -3.76 10.20 39.10
N LEU A 80 -2.78 10.65 38.33
CA LEU A 80 -1.54 11.20 38.87
C LEU A 80 -1.75 12.53 39.61
N ILE A 81 -2.64 13.38 39.10
CA ILE A 81 -2.99 14.65 39.74
C ILE A 81 -3.70 14.39 41.07
N GLU A 82 -4.68 13.48 41.10
CA GLU A 82 -5.40 13.09 42.33
C GLU A 82 -4.48 12.47 43.37
N SER A 83 -3.49 11.69 42.96
CA SER A 83 -2.48 11.09 43.84
C SER A 83 -1.57 12.13 44.46
N GLY A 84 -1.54 13.33 43.91
CA GLY A 84 -0.79 14.50 44.38
C GLY A 84 0.72 14.31 44.44
N SER A 85 1.41 15.23 45.09
CA SER A 85 2.87 15.18 45.24
C SER A 85 3.35 13.97 46.07
N GLY A 86 2.44 13.36 46.85
CA GLY A 86 2.75 12.21 47.71
C GLY A 86 3.22 10.98 46.92
N PHE A 87 2.74 10.77 45.67
CA PHE A 87 3.21 9.69 44.82
C PHE A 87 4.71 9.86 44.48
N PHE A 88 5.10 11.06 44.06
CA PHE A 88 6.47 11.36 43.65
C PHE A 88 7.44 11.43 44.83
N THR A 89 6.97 11.88 45.97
CA THR A 89 7.81 12.00 47.18
C THR A 89 8.03 10.65 47.89
N ARG A 90 7.02 9.77 47.91
CA ARG A 90 7.14 8.42 48.51
C ARG A 90 8.04 7.50 47.68
N ASN A 91 7.96 7.57 46.34
CA ASN A 91 8.68 6.69 45.44
C ASN A 91 9.28 7.50 44.28
N PRO A 92 10.36 8.26 44.49
CA PRO A 92 10.91 9.14 43.45
C PRO A 92 11.38 8.41 42.21
N VAL A 93 11.90 7.19 42.36
CA VAL A 93 12.31 6.34 41.23
C VAL A 93 11.11 5.94 40.36
N LEU A 94 10.03 5.50 41.02
CA LEU A 94 8.80 5.11 40.32
C LEU A 94 8.14 6.32 39.65
N GLY A 95 8.14 7.49 40.31
CA GLY A 95 7.66 8.73 39.74
C GLY A 95 8.44 9.18 38.51
N ALA A 96 9.77 9.12 38.58
CA ALA A 96 10.61 9.41 37.41
C ALA A 96 10.38 8.42 36.25
N LEU A 97 10.28 7.13 36.54
CA LEU A 97 9.98 6.11 35.54
C LEU A 97 8.62 6.36 34.85
N THR A 98 7.60 6.72 35.65
CA THR A 98 6.27 7.04 35.11
C THR A 98 6.33 8.24 34.15
N CYS A 99 7.05 9.32 34.51
CA CYS A 99 7.25 10.48 33.63
C CYS A 99 7.95 10.09 32.33
N VAL A 100 8.97 9.24 32.38
CA VAL A 100 9.68 8.75 31.19
C VAL A 100 8.76 7.93 30.29
N ILE A 101 7.94 7.07 30.87
CA ILE A 101 6.96 6.26 30.12
C ILE A 101 5.91 7.16 29.43
N ILE A 102 5.35 8.13 30.16
CA ILE A 102 4.38 9.10 29.59
C ILE A 102 5.01 9.84 28.43
N PHE A 103 6.22 10.36 28.62
CA PHE A 103 6.94 11.08 27.57
C PHE A 103 7.19 10.20 26.34
N ALA A 104 7.64 8.96 26.54
CA ALA A 104 7.86 8.01 25.46
C ALA A 104 6.56 7.67 24.71
N CYS A 105 5.44 7.51 25.42
CA CYS A 105 4.12 7.30 24.81
C CYS A 105 3.66 8.51 23.99
N LEU A 106 3.84 9.73 24.50
CA LEU A 106 3.51 10.96 23.78
C LEU A 106 4.32 11.10 22.49
N VAL A 107 5.63 10.89 22.59
CA VAL A 107 6.52 10.93 21.41
C VAL A 107 6.14 9.82 20.42
N GLY A 108 5.89 8.60 20.89
CA GLY A 108 5.48 7.48 20.05
C GLY A 108 4.15 7.75 19.33
N ALA A 109 3.14 8.26 20.05
CA ALA A 109 1.85 8.65 19.47
C ALA A 109 2.02 9.72 18.38
N LEU A 110 2.81 10.77 18.67
CA LEU A 110 3.10 11.83 17.72
C LEU A 110 3.80 11.31 16.47
N VAL A 111 4.80 10.44 16.62
CA VAL A 111 5.52 9.83 15.49
C VAL A 111 4.58 9.02 14.60
N LEU A 112 3.69 8.21 15.20
CA LEU A 112 2.71 7.42 14.45
C LEU A 112 1.73 8.31 13.69
N MET A 113 1.24 9.39 14.28
CA MET A 113 0.34 10.34 13.62
C MET A 113 1.06 11.10 12.50
N LEU A 114 2.28 11.56 12.73
CA LEU A 114 3.09 12.24 11.71
C LEU A 114 3.39 11.31 10.53
N TYR A 115 3.58 10.02 10.78
CA TYR A 115 3.75 9.04 9.72
C TYR A 115 2.55 9.03 8.77
N ASP A 116 1.33 8.97 9.30
CA ASP A 116 0.10 8.97 8.49
C ASP A 116 -0.10 10.29 7.70
N PHE A 117 0.31 11.43 8.24
CA PHE A 117 0.13 12.74 7.60
C PHE A 117 1.21 13.07 6.57
N LEU A 118 2.44 12.64 6.80
CA LEU A 118 3.57 13.01 5.94
C LEU A 118 3.76 12.03 4.77
N LEU A 119 3.29 10.79 4.89
CA LEU A 119 3.35 9.83 3.80
C LEU A 119 2.43 10.28 2.65
N PRO A 120 2.91 10.38 1.40
CA PRO A 120 2.07 10.71 0.26
C PRO A 120 0.84 9.81 0.15
N ARG A 121 -0.29 10.37 -0.35
CA ARG A 121 -1.53 9.59 -0.53
C ARG A 121 -1.32 8.33 -1.35
N ASP A 122 -0.47 8.43 -2.34
CA ASP A 122 -0.12 7.34 -3.23
C ASP A 122 1.36 7.41 -3.59
N MET A 123 1.92 6.28 -4.00
CA MET A 123 3.25 6.17 -4.58
C MET A 123 3.12 5.47 -5.95
N PRO A 124 2.60 6.17 -6.97
CA PRO A 124 2.26 5.56 -8.23
C PRO A 124 3.48 5.04 -8.98
N VAL A 125 3.23 4.07 -9.85
CA VAL A 125 4.18 3.56 -10.82
C VAL A 125 3.63 3.82 -12.21
N ARG A 126 4.40 4.49 -13.04
CA ARG A 126 4.02 4.86 -14.41
C ARG A 126 4.86 4.08 -15.41
N PHE A 127 4.20 3.38 -16.32
CA PHE A 127 4.80 2.64 -17.42
C PHE A 127 4.58 3.45 -18.71
N ASN A 128 5.61 4.01 -19.27
CA ASN A 128 5.53 4.78 -20.50
C ASN A 128 5.92 3.89 -21.69
N ARG A 129 4.91 3.54 -22.50
CA ARG A 129 5.08 2.67 -23.66
C ARG A 129 5.94 3.33 -24.74
N ARG A 130 5.79 4.64 -24.95
CA ARG A 130 6.48 5.35 -26.02
C ARG A 130 7.98 5.44 -25.78
N THR A 131 8.37 5.77 -24.57
CA THR A 131 9.79 5.91 -24.20
C THR A 131 10.39 4.58 -23.71
N GLN A 132 9.57 3.55 -23.53
CA GLN A 132 9.97 2.27 -22.94
C GLN A 132 10.68 2.44 -21.59
N LYS A 133 10.14 3.37 -20.77
CA LYS A 133 10.65 3.66 -19.42
C LYS A 133 9.57 3.41 -18.37
N VAL A 134 10.03 3.09 -17.18
CA VAL A 134 9.18 2.93 -16.01
C VAL A 134 9.63 3.89 -14.92
N TYR A 135 8.69 4.65 -14.39
CA TYR A 135 8.91 5.67 -13.38
C TYR A 135 8.27 5.23 -12.06
N PHE A 136 9.07 5.18 -11.01
CA PHE A 136 8.61 4.86 -9.67
C PHE A 136 8.65 6.10 -8.79
N TYR A 137 7.50 6.48 -8.29
CA TYR A 137 7.43 7.51 -7.26
C TYR A 137 7.68 6.88 -5.91
N GLU A 138 8.80 7.19 -5.30
CA GLU A 138 9.22 6.64 -4.02
C GLU A 138 9.33 7.73 -2.96
N CYS A 139 9.00 7.38 -1.74
CA CYS A 139 9.22 8.25 -0.59
C CYS A 139 10.26 7.60 0.32
N GLN A 140 11.45 8.19 0.36
CA GLN A 140 12.51 7.70 1.22
C GLN A 140 12.39 8.35 2.59
N THR A 141 12.05 7.55 3.59
CA THR A 141 12.15 7.97 4.99
C THR A 141 13.62 7.93 5.40
N TYR A 142 14.22 9.09 5.56
CA TYR A 142 15.58 9.15 6.07
C TYR A 142 15.58 8.70 7.54
N LYS A 143 16.30 7.64 7.86
CA LYS A 143 16.39 7.04 9.21
C LYS A 143 16.72 8.03 10.34
N ARG A 144 17.20 9.23 10.02
CA ARG A 144 17.66 10.25 10.97
C ARG A 144 16.76 11.48 11.10
N ARG A 145 15.81 11.73 10.17
CA ARG A 145 14.93 12.91 10.21
C ARG A 145 13.50 12.49 9.92
N ILE A 146 12.69 12.41 10.95
CA ILE A 146 11.26 12.05 10.87
C ILE A 146 10.47 13.05 10.00
N THR A 147 10.98 14.27 9.85
CA THR A 147 10.29 15.35 9.11
C THR A 147 10.78 15.56 7.67
N ALA A 148 11.87 14.91 7.25
CA ALA A 148 12.44 15.09 5.92
C ALA A 148 12.19 13.86 5.03
N TRP A 149 10.97 13.77 4.54
CA TRP A 149 10.57 12.75 3.58
C TRP A 149 10.96 13.22 2.18
N HIS A 150 12.06 12.66 1.67
CA HIS A 150 12.49 13.00 0.31
C HIS A 150 11.71 12.17 -0.70
N LYS A 151 11.02 12.89 -1.59
CA LYS A 151 10.38 12.32 -2.76
C LYS A 151 11.46 12.04 -3.79
N VAL A 152 11.59 10.80 -4.20
CA VAL A 152 12.56 10.36 -5.20
C VAL A 152 11.81 9.67 -6.33
N VAL A 153 12.07 10.10 -7.55
CA VAL A 153 11.59 9.36 -8.71
C VAL A 153 12.74 8.53 -9.25
N LYS A 154 12.54 7.22 -9.25
CA LYS A 154 13.47 6.27 -9.88
C LYS A 154 12.99 6.00 -11.29
N VAL A 155 13.90 6.03 -12.23
CA VAL A 155 13.62 5.79 -13.66
C VAL A 155 14.44 4.60 -14.12
N TYR A 156 13.77 3.64 -14.77
CA TYR A 156 14.40 2.46 -15.31
C TYR A 156 13.90 2.18 -16.73
N ASP A 157 14.78 1.66 -17.57
CA ASP A 157 14.39 1.18 -18.89
C ASP A 157 13.57 -0.11 -18.74
N TRP A 158 12.49 -0.21 -19.50
CA TRP A 158 11.62 -1.38 -19.52
C TRP A 158 12.40 -2.67 -19.79
N ASN A 159 13.45 -2.57 -20.61
CA ASN A 159 14.32 -3.70 -20.95
C ASN A 159 15.06 -4.32 -19.76
N CYS A 160 15.20 -3.61 -18.68
CA CYS A 160 15.87 -4.07 -17.46
C CYS A 160 14.90 -4.60 -16.40
N ILE A 161 13.57 -4.58 -16.69
CA ILE A 161 12.53 -4.91 -15.71
C ILE A 161 11.98 -6.30 -15.96
N GLU A 162 11.99 -7.09 -14.91
CA GLU A 162 11.36 -8.41 -14.80
C GLU A 162 10.48 -8.43 -13.56
N ALA A 163 9.80 -9.54 -13.28
CA ALA A 163 8.94 -9.65 -12.12
C ALA A 163 9.07 -10.97 -11.38
N GLU A 164 8.96 -10.89 -10.06
CA GLU A 164 8.89 -12.04 -9.16
C GLU A 164 7.74 -11.90 -8.17
N ILE A 165 7.26 -13.01 -7.65
CA ILE A 165 6.31 -13.05 -6.54
C ILE A 165 7.09 -13.38 -5.26
N ALA A 166 6.89 -12.55 -4.25
CA ALA A 166 7.36 -12.81 -2.90
C ALA A 166 6.18 -13.27 -2.02
N ARG A 167 6.48 -14.17 -1.08
CA ARG A 167 5.52 -14.70 -0.11
C ARG A 167 5.82 -14.16 1.28
N ILE A 168 4.80 -13.59 1.90
CA ILE A 168 4.82 -13.18 3.30
C ILE A 168 3.90 -14.12 4.06
N ALA A 169 4.44 -14.75 5.07
CA ALA A 169 3.70 -15.64 5.92
C ALA A 169 3.83 -15.19 7.37
N GLY A 170 2.72 -15.12 8.07
CA GLY A 170 2.67 -14.74 9.49
C GLY A 170 1.69 -15.59 10.25
N TYR A 171 1.99 -15.82 11.52
CA TYR A 171 1.09 -16.50 12.44
C TYR A 171 0.39 -15.46 13.33
N THR A 172 -0.93 -15.43 13.31
CA THR A 172 -1.74 -14.46 14.07
C THR A 172 -2.15 -14.96 15.46
N GLY A 173 -1.52 -16.05 15.94
CA GLY A 173 -1.89 -16.70 17.20
C GLY A 173 -3.01 -17.75 17.05
N LYS A 174 -3.84 -17.65 16.01
CA LYS A 174 -4.95 -18.57 15.71
C LYS A 174 -4.92 -19.15 14.30
N ALA A 175 -4.35 -18.41 13.36
CA ALA A 175 -4.30 -18.80 11.95
C ALA A 175 -2.96 -18.44 11.32
N TYR A 176 -2.53 -19.26 10.38
CA TYR A 176 -1.40 -19.00 9.52
C TYR A 176 -1.89 -18.23 8.30
N VAL A 177 -1.50 -16.96 8.20
CA VAL A 177 -1.91 -16.08 7.10
C VAL A 177 -0.77 -15.99 6.09
N VAL A 178 -1.09 -16.30 4.83
CA VAL A 178 -0.18 -16.17 3.71
C VAL A 178 -0.66 -15.01 2.83
N ARG A 179 0.24 -14.14 2.44
CA ARG A 179 0.02 -13.06 1.49
C ARG A 179 1.12 -13.08 0.45
N HIS A 180 0.80 -12.62 -0.74
CA HIS A 180 1.73 -12.54 -1.85
C HIS A 180 1.95 -11.09 -2.27
N GLN A 181 3.12 -10.81 -2.82
CA GLN A 181 3.50 -9.49 -3.30
C GLN A 181 4.07 -9.60 -4.69
N LEU A 182 3.70 -8.68 -5.57
CA LEU A 182 4.34 -8.51 -6.86
C LEU A 182 5.49 -7.52 -6.75
N ILE A 183 6.68 -8.00 -7.03
CA ILE A 183 7.91 -7.22 -6.99
C ILE A 183 8.44 -7.11 -8.41
N LEU A 184 8.70 -5.88 -8.86
CA LEU A 184 9.44 -5.62 -10.07
C LEU A 184 10.94 -5.68 -9.75
N VAL A 185 11.63 -6.50 -10.53
CA VAL A 185 13.07 -6.75 -10.38
C VAL A 185 13.80 -6.00 -11.46
N VAL A 186 14.65 -5.06 -11.08
CA VAL A 186 15.50 -4.33 -12.01
C VAL A 186 16.84 -5.05 -12.12
N CYS A 187 17.15 -5.54 -13.30
CA CYS A 187 18.38 -6.27 -13.57
C CYS A 187 19.37 -5.40 -14.37
N LYS A 188 20.65 -5.73 -14.30
CA LYS A 188 21.65 -5.19 -15.22
C LYS A 188 21.32 -5.65 -16.64
N PRO A 189 21.49 -4.79 -17.67
CA PRO A 189 21.21 -5.14 -19.05
C PRO A 189 21.84 -6.46 -19.47
N GLY A 190 21.02 -7.38 -20.02
CA GLY A 190 21.49 -8.68 -20.51
C GLY A 190 21.90 -9.69 -19.45
N THR A 191 21.65 -9.43 -18.17
CA THR A 191 21.99 -10.33 -17.07
C THR A 191 20.82 -10.54 -16.12
N ASN A 192 20.94 -11.53 -15.23
CA ASN A 192 19.98 -11.75 -14.12
C ASN A 192 20.50 -11.15 -12.79
N GLU A 193 21.52 -10.30 -12.85
CA GLU A 193 22.05 -9.63 -11.67
C GLU A 193 21.14 -8.45 -11.28
N VAL A 194 20.59 -8.50 -10.09
CA VAL A 194 19.61 -7.53 -9.59
C VAL A 194 20.30 -6.27 -9.08
N ILE A 195 19.85 -5.12 -9.58
CA ILE A 195 20.25 -3.79 -9.12
C ILE A 195 19.29 -3.30 -8.04
N ASP A 196 17.96 -3.46 -8.26
CA ASP A 196 16.94 -2.97 -7.34
C ASP A 196 15.70 -3.88 -7.37
N ARG A 197 14.91 -3.83 -6.29
CA ARG A 197 13.62 -4.51 -6.17
C ARG A 197 12.57 -3.54 -5.69
N LEU A 198 11.50 -3.40 -6.45
CA LEU A 198 10.47 -2.40 -6.24
C LEU A 198 9.11 -3.07 -6.08
N LEU A 199 8.46 -2.82 -4.97
CA LEU A 199 7.12 -3.34 -4.73
C LEU A 199 6.13 -2.67 -5.67
N LEU A 200 5.40 -3.46 -6.47
CA LEU A 200 4.30 -2.97 -7.30
C LEU A 200 2.95 -3.16 -6.61
N LYS A 201 2.66 -4.37 -6.15
CA LYS A 201 1.43 -4.68 -5.41
C LYS A 201 1.75 -5.51 -4.17
N GLY A 202 1.22 -5.10 -3.02
CA GLY A 202 1.47 -5.74 -1.73
C GLY A 202 0.28 -6.54 -1.23
N LEU A 203 0.56 -7.50 -0.34
CA LEU A 203 -0.38 -8.19 0.55
C LEU A 203 -1.64 -8.80 -0.12
N ASP A 204 -1.53 -9.24 -1.36
CA ASP A 204 -2.64 -9.90 -2.07
C ASP A 204 -2.86 -11.33 -1.51
N PRO A 205 -4.10 -11.72 -1.22
CA PRO A 205 -4.41 -13.08 -0.78
C PRO A 205 -4.25 -14.12 -1.89
N THR A 206 -4.37 -13.70 -3.16
CA THR A 206 -4.37 -14.57 -4.33
C THR A 206 -3.20 -14.28 -5.26
N VAL A 207 -2.59 -15.33 -5.77
CA VAL A 207 -1.51 -15.19 -6.76
C VAL A 207 -2.06 -14.84 -8.14
N ALA A 208 -3.30 -15.25 -8.43
CA ALA A 208 -3.93 -15.05 -9.73
C ALA A 208 -3.99 -13.58 -10.16
N THR A 209 -4.34 -12.68 -9.22
CA THR A 209 -4.36 -11.23 -9.45
C THR A 209 -2.99 -10.69 -9.88
N LEU A 210 -1.92 -11.20 -9.25
CA LEU A 210 -0.55 -10.77 -9.53
C LEU A 210 -0.07 -11.22 -10.92
N TYR A 211 -0.45 -12.45 -11.34
CA TYR A 211 -0.20 -12.90 -12.70
C TYR A 211 -0.92 -12.05 -13.74
N GLN A 212 -2.19 -11.74 -13.50
CA GLN A 212 -2.99 -10.92 -14.40
C GLN A 212 -2.43 -9.50 -14.52
N LEU A 213 -2.02 -8.89 -13.38
CA LEU A 213 -1.42 -7.56 -13.37
C LEU A 213 -0.13 -7.53 -14.19
N TRP A 214 0.76 -8.51 -14.00
CA TRP A 214 1.98 -8.59 -14.78
C TRP A 214 1.72 -8.84 -16.27
N ALA A 215 0.79 -9.73 -16.61
CA ALA A 215 0.39 -9.99 -17.99
C ALA A 215 -0.19 -8.74 -18.66
N TYR A 216 -1.05 -7.99 -17.96
CA TYR A 216 -1.61 -6.73 -18.44
C TYR A 216 -0.53 -5.69 -18.75
N ILE A 217 0.42 -5.48 -17.85
CA ILE A 217 1.52 -4.54 -18.02
C ILE A 217 2.38 -4.94 -19.24
N ARG A 218 2.72 -6.22 -19.37
CA ARG A 218 3.51 -6.70 -20.50
C ARG A 218 2.81 -6.48 -21.84
N LEU A 219 1.53 -6.81 -21.92
CA LEU A 219 0.73 -6.62 -23.13
C LEU A 219 0.58 -5.13 -23.46
N PHE A 220 0.34 -4.27 -22.44
CA PHE A 220 0.29 -2.84 -22.63
C PHE A 220 1.59 -2.28 -23.20
N MET A 221 2.72 -2.63 -22.61
CA MET A 221 4.04 -2.14 -23.06
C MET A 221 4.40 -2.62 -24.46
N LYS A 222 3.88 -3.77 -24.89
CA LYS A 222 4.10 -4.33 -26.21
C LYS A 222 3.13 -3.77 -27.25
N ASP A 223 1.83 -3.92 -27.01
CA ASP A 223 0.78 -3.75 -28.01
C ASP A 223 -0.10 -2.49 -27.79
N GLY A 224 -0.01 -1.85 -26.60
CA GLY A 224 -0.88 -0.74 -26.21
C GLY A 224 -2.26 -1.21 -25.74
N THR A 225 -3.25 -0.32 -25.83
CA THR A 225 -4.61 -0.57 -25.29
C THR A 225 -5.50 -1.37 -26.23
N GLY A 226 -5.16 -1.50 -27.51
CA GLY A 226 -6.04 -2.03 -28.55
C GLY A 226 -6.59 -3.45 -28.31
N ASN A 227 -5.78 -4.33 -27.72
CA ASN A 227 -6.14 -5.74 -27.44
C ASN A 227 -6.39 -6.02 -25.95
N LEU A 228 -6.38 -4.98 -25.12
CA LEU A 228 -6.57 -5.12 -23.69
C LEU A 228 -8.02 -4.90 -23.28
N PRO A 229 -8.49 -5.57 -22.21
CA PRO A 229 -9.78 -5.23 -21.63
C PRO A 229 -9.76 -3.78 -21.17
N LYS A 230 -10.86 -3.06 -21.44
CA LYS A 230 -11.01 -1.69 -20.96
C LYS A 230 -11.11 -1.70 -19.45
N LEU A 231 -10.14 -1.08 -18.81
CA LEU A 231 -10.13 -0.84 -17.38
C LEU A 231 -10.70 0.56 -17.10
N GLU A 232 -11.46 0.66 -16.03
CA GLU A 232 -11.93 1.94 -15.53
C GLU A 232 -10.95 2.46 -14.47
N ALA A 233 -10.41 3.65 -14.71
CA ALA A 233 -9.55 4.29 -13.73
C ALA A 233 -10.29 4.52 -12.41
N ARG A 234 -9.56 4.37 -11.31
CA ARG A 234 -10.08 4.63 -9.97
C ARG A 234 -10.56 6.08 -9.86
N PRO A 235 -11.73 6.36 -9.23
CA PRO A 235 -12.14 7.72 -8.93
C PRO A 235 -11.05 8.43 -8.14
N GLN A 236 -10.57 9.57 -8.64
CA GLN A 236 -9.53 10.36 -7.97
C GLN A 236 -10.02 10.99 -6.66
N GLU A 237 -11.32 11.23 -6.54
CA GLU A 237 -11.93 11.80 -5.34
C GLU A 237 -12.20 10.69 -4.31
N GLN A 238 -11.42 10.69 -3.27
CA GLN A 238 -11.68 9.86 -2.09
C GLN A 238 -12.63 10.60 -1.16
N GLY A 239 -13.93 10.52 -1.44
CA GLY A 239 -14.97 11.09 -0.58
C GLY A 239 -14.98 10.48 0.83
N PHE A 240 -15.65 11.17 1.77
CA PHE A 240 -15.79 10.71 3.16
C PHE A 240 -16.35 9.28 3.24
N ALA A 241 -17.41 8.97 2.49
CA ALA A 241 -18.01 7.64 2.46
C ALA A 241 -17.03 6.56 1.95
N TYR A 242 -16.23 6.87 0.94
CA TYR A 242 -15.20 5.96 0.44
C TYR A 242 -14.18 5.62 1.53
N SER A 243 -13.66 6.64 2.21
CA SER A 243 -12.66 6.45 3.27
C SER A 243 -13.22 5.75 4.50
N LEU A 244 -14.45 6.10 4.89
CA LEU A 244 -15.13 5.51 6.06
C LEU A 244 -15.32 4.00 5.89
N PHE A 245 -15.73 3.57 4.70
CA PHE A 245 -15.95 2.16 4.38
C PHE A 245 -14.77 1.47 3.69
N ASN A 246 -13.59 2.09 3.67
CA ASN A 246 -12.40 1.52 3.03
C ASN A 246 -12.05 0.11 3.54
N TYR A 247 -12.27 -0.13 4.84
CA TYR A 247 -12.02 -1.42 5.47
C TYR A 247 -13.23 -2.38 5.41
N MET A 248 -14.38 -1.88 4.98
CA MET A 248 -15.65 -2.61 4.86
C MET A 248 -16.35 -2.26 3.53
N PRO A 249 -15.73 -2.56 2.39
CA PRO A 249 -16.21 -2.10 1.08
C PRO A 249 -17.62 -2.60 0.75
N TYR A 250 -18.03 -3.77 1.25
CA TYR A 250 -19.38 -4.31 1.07
C TYR A 250 -20.47 -3.51 1.80
N LEU A 251 -20.16 -2.73 2.83
CA LEU A 251 -21.08 -1.82 3.50
C LEU A 251 -21.15 -0.44 2.84
N SER A 252 -20.21 -0.15 1.93
CA SER A 252 -20.15 1.15 1.28
C SER A 252 -21.38 1.43 0.41
N PRO A 253 -21.98 2.63 0.53
CA PRO A 253 -23.05 3.08 -0.36
C PRO A 253 -22.55 3.48 -1.75
N THR A 254 -21.23 3.53 -1.96
CA THR A 254 -20.61 3.96 -3.21
C THR A 254 -20.72 2.89 -4.31
N GLU A 255 -20.45 3.30 -5.56
CA GLU A 255 -20.38 2.40 -6.72
C GLU A 255 -19.39 1.23 -6.50
N THR A 256 -18.25 1.53 -5.89
CA THR A 256 -17.27 0.51 -5.52
C THR A 256 -17.87 -0.55 -4.60
N GLY A 257 -18.65 -0.13 -3.59
CA GLY A 257 -19.34 -1.06 -2.70
C GLY A 257 -20.41 -1.88 -3.42
N ARG A 258 -21.12 -1.30 -4.40
CA ARG A 258 -22.11 -2.02 -5.22
C ARG A 258 -21.43 -3.11 -6.04
N ARG A 259 -20.34 -2.79 -6.72
CA ARG A 259 -19.54 -3.76 -7.49
C ARG A 259 -18.98 -4.87 -6.61
N PHE A 260 -18.53 -4.53 -5.40
CA PHE A 260 -18.06 -5.50 -4.43
C PHE A 260 -19.14 -6.49 -4.02
N ARG A 261 -20.36 -5.99 -3.67
CA ARG A 261 -21.50 -6.85 -3.29
C ARG A 261 -21.96 -7.78 -4.41
N GLN A 262 -21.85 -7.37 -5.67
CA GLN A 262 -22.20 -8.23 -6.82
C GLN A 262 -21.31 -9.47 -6.96
N LYS A 263 -20.11 -9.45 -6.38
CA LYS A 263 -19.14 -10.55 -6.44
C LYS A 263 -19.10 -11.40 -5.19
N MET A 264 -19.85 -11.00 -4.13
CA MET A 264 -19.83 -11.69 -2.84
C MET A 264 -20.44 -13.09 -2.96
N GLN A 265 -19.76 -14.05 -2.37
CA GLN A 265 -20.25 -15.40 -2.15
C GLN A 265 -20.98 -15.48 -0.79
N TRP A 266 -21.67 -16.56 -0.53
CA TRP A 266 -22.43 -16.73 0.72
C TRP A 266 -21.54 -16.62 1.98
N VAL A 267 -20.28 -17.07 1.90
CA VAL A 267 -19.30 -16.95 2.97
C VAL A 267 -18.98 -15.48 3.27
N ASP A 268 -18.89 -14.65 2.24
CA ASP A 268 -18.60 -13.21 2.38
C ASP A 268 -19.76 -12.49 3.09
N TYR A 269 -21.00 -12.93 2.89
CA TYR A 269 -22.15 -12.38 3.62
C TYR A 269 -22.09 -12.73 5.12
N LEU A 270 -21.66 -13.95 5.49
CA LEU A 270 -21.46 -14.30 6.89
C LEU A 270 -20.36 -13.46 7.54
N LEU A 271 -19.24 -13.28 6.84
CA LEU A 271 -18.15 -12.43 7.30
C LEU A 271 -18.59 -10.96 7.42
N ALA A 272 -19.41 -10.47 6.47
CA ALA A 272 -19.97 -9.13 6.51
C ALA A 272 -20.84 -8.92 7.77
N ILE A 273 -21.72 -9.87 8.10
CA ILE A 273 -22.55 -9.83 9.31
C ILE A 273 -21.67 -9.81 10.57
N MET A 274 -20.68 -10.68 10.66
CA MET A 274 -19.73 -10.68 11.78
C MET A 274 -18.99 -9.34 11.91
N MET A 275 -18.59 -8.76 10.81
CA MET A 275 -17.83 -7.50 10.81
C MET A 275 -18.70 -6.29 11.18
N VAL A 276 -20.02 -6.34 10.97
CA VAL A 276 -20.93 -5.28 11.46
C VAL A 276 -20.79 -5.09 12.96
N TRP A 277 -20.66 -6.19 13.74
CA TRP A 277 -20.46 -6.13 15.20
C TRP A 277 -19.15 -5.46 15.61
N LEU A 278 -18.17 -5.37 14.71
CA LEU A 278 -16.88 -4.71 14.94
C LEU A 278 -16.88 -3.25 14.49
N PHE A 279 -18.08 -2.63 14.33
CA PHE A 279 -18.21 -1.23 13.85
C PHE A 279 -17.42 -0.24 14.72
N TRP A 280 -17.28 -0.50 15.99
CA TRP A 280 -16.53 0.32 16.93
C TRP A 280 -15.00 0.30 16.69
N ILE A 281 -14.49 -0.64 15.87
CA ILE A 281 -13.09 -0.70 15.42
C ILE A 281 -12.95 -0.07 14.04
N TRP A 282 -13.70 -0.60 13.04
CA TRP A 282 -13.50 -0.19 11.66
C TRP A 282 -14.03 1.21 11.36
N LEU A 283 -15.04 1.68 12.05
CA LEU A 283 -15.61 3.01 11.83
C LEU A 283 -14.65 4.12 12.29
N PRO A 284 -14.08 4.09 13.52
CA PRO A 284 -13.01 5.01 13.88
C PRO A 284 -11.78 4.92 12.97
N LEU A 285 -11.41 3.70 12.56
CA LEU A 285 -10.29 3.51 11.63
C LEU A 285 -10.57 4.14 10.27
N GLY A 286 -11.79 4.00 9.73
CA GLY A 286 -12.23 4.65 8.50
C GLY A 286 -12.25 6.17 8.61
N PHE A 287 -12.68 6.71 9.76
CA PHE A 287 -12.60 8.15 10.02
C PHE A 287 -11.14 8.63 10.08
N CYS A 288 -10.27 7.93 10.79
CA CYS A 288 -8.85 8.24 10.81
C CYS A 288 -8.22 8.14 9.42
N HIS A 289 -8.62 7.16 8.61
CA HIS A 289 -8.22 7.04 7.21
C HIS A 289 -8.62 8.28 6.41
N TYR A 290 -9.86 8.77 6.58
CA TYR A 290 -10.33 9.99 5.91
C TYR A 290 -9.48 11.19 6.29
N VAL A 291 -9.30 11.48 7.58
CA VAL A 291 -8.52 12.63 8.06
C VAL A 291 -7.07 12.53 7.58
N ALA A 292 -6.43 11.38 7.75
CA ALA A 292 -5.07 11.15 7.29
C ALA A 292 -4.94 11.34 5.76
N SER A 293 -5.93 10.90 5.00
CA SER A 293 -5.95 11.07 3.54
C SER A 293 -6.15 12.52 3.11
N GLN A 294 -6.92 13.32 3.86
CA GLN A 294 -7.08 14.74 3.56
C GLN A 294 -5.83 15.57 3.87
N CYS A 295 -5.13 15.21 4.93
CA CYS A 295 -3.90 15.90 5.33
C CYS A 295 -2.66 15.47 4.53
N ALA A 296 -2.68 14.26 3.96
CA ALA A 296 -1.54 13.72 3.24
C ALA A 296 -1.27 14.45 1.92
N PRO A 297 0.01 14.67 1.57
CA PRO A 297 0.35 15.31 0.30
C PRO A 297 0.04 14.42 -0.89
N ASP A 298 -0.46 15.03 -1.97
CA ASP A 298 -0.65 14.35 -3.24
C ASP A 298 0.70 14.06 -3.93
N PRO A 299 0.82 12.93 -4.62
CA PRO A 299 1.98 12.67 -5.45
C PRO A 299 1.98 13.65 -6.62
N LYS A 300 3.09 14.36 -6.80
CA LYS A 300 3.29 15.26 -7.94
C LYS A 300 4.50 14.79 -8.73
N TRP A 301 4.27 14.38 -9.96
CA TRP A 301 5.35 14.04 -10.86
C TRP A 301 6.20 15.29 -11.17
N PRO A 302 7.52 15.16 -11.33
CA PRO A 302 8.36 16.21 -11.89
C PRO A 302 7.85 16.66 -13.26
N ALA A 303 7.95 17.96 -13.54
CA ALA A 303 7.35 18.55 -14.74
C ALA A 303 7.95 17.99 -16.05
N ASP A 304 9.22 17.62 -16.04
CA ASP A 304 9.92 16.97 -17.14
C ASP A 304 9.35 15.58 -17.45
N ILE A 305 9.14 14.74 -16.44
CA ILE A 305 8.55 13.40 -16.58
C ILE A 305 7.09 13.48 -17.03
N ASP A 306 6.35 14.43 -16.47
CA ASP A 306 4.94 14.60 -16.85
C ASP A 306 4.82 15.12 -18.30
N ALA A 307 5.67 16.03 -18.71
CA ALA A 307 5.77 16.50 -20.09
C ALA A 307 6.19 15.36 -21.04
N GLU A 308 7.22 14.58 -20.70
CA GLU A 308 7.67 13.42 -21.49
C GLU A 308 6.54 12.37 -21.66
N SER A 309 5.73 12.18 -20.62
CA SER A 309 4.61 11.20 -20.67
C SER A 309 3.42 11.70 -21.48
N ARG A 310 3.19 13.03 -21.56
CA ARG A 310 2.07 13.65 -22.26
C ARG A 310 2.42 14.19 -23.65
N SER A 311 3.72 14.34 -23.98
CA SER A 311 4.13 14.85 -25.30
C SER A 311 3.61 13.96 -26.43
N LEU A 312 3.18 14.61 -27.53
CA LEU A 312 2.64 14.00 -28.74
C LEU A 312 3.64 13.08 -29.46
#